data_2642487ea5b86d60beffa701ad686685
#
_entry.id   2642487ea5b86d60beffa701ad686685
#
_cell.length_a   1.000
_cell.length_b   1.000
_cell.length_c   1.000
_cell.angle_alpha   90.00
_cell.angle_beta   90.00
_cell.angle_gamma   90.00
#
_symmetry.space_group_name_H-M   'P 1'
#
loop_
_entity.id
_entity.type
_entity.pdbx_description
1 polymer ?
#
loop_
_entity_poly.entity_id
_entity_poly.type
_entity_poly.pdbx_seq_one_letter_code
_entity_poly.pdbx_strand_id
1 'polypeptide(L)'
;MPFLPINKQEMIQANIIKPDFVFVSGDGYCDHPSFGTAIIARMLERFGYSVCILSQPDIRNFKVWLEFGFPRLGWLVNSGNIDSMVNHYTVGKRRRKTDSYTPGGIIGKRPDRAIIKYCNEIRRVDPNGAIIIGGIEASLRRLSHYDYWDDTVRKSIIIDSQADLLVYGMGEKTIIEIADYLASGLKISDLIFIKGTVWKTKDISLIPNSAIKLPSYDLIRTDKKTYAESFMIQYNNTDSITGKPLCEPCQNEFIIQNPSREPLTREEMDQVYDLPFMRTAHPLLEKIGHIAAMDEIRHSITINRGCYGGCSFCALTMHQGRVIQSRSKDSVIREAKQIIADPEFKGYIHDVGGPTANFYQPACDKQLEFGVCSNKQCLHPTPCKNLKVDHTDYLDILRTLRELAGIKKVFVRSGVRYDYVMYDKNDDFFRELVQYHVSGQLKVAPEHVSDTVLDLMGKPHKALYDRFVKKYFQLNADLHKEQYLVPYLMSSHPGSTLNDAIILAEYIRDIGYNPEQVQDFYPTPATLSTTMYHTGLDPRTMKPIYIPKSQHEKAMQRALIQYRDPKNYALVLEALTKANRFDLIGFGEKCLIHPQR
;
A
#
# COMPACT_ATOMS: atom_id res chain seq x y z
N MET A 1 20.18 13.86 -16.73
CA MET A 1 21.11 13.22 -15.78
C MET A 1 21.16 11.74 -16.06
N PRO A 2 22.25 11.02 -15.82
CA PRO A 2 22.29 9.57 -16.01
C PRO A 2 21.51 8.86 -14.90
N PHE A 3 21.22 7.57 -15.11
CA PHE A 3 20.75 6.69 -14.03
C PHE A 3 21.76 6.64 -12.88
N LEU A 4 21.27 6.32 -11.68
CA LEU A 4 22.18 5.97 -10.59
C LEU A 4 22.87 4.63 -10.90
N PRO A 5 24.16 4.46 -10.51
CA PRO A 5 24.93 3.28 -10.85
C PRO A 5 24.33 1.97 -10.29
N ILE A 6 24.25 0.93 -11.14
CA ILE A 6 23.85 -0.43 -10.75
C ILE A 6 24.99 -1.46 -10.87
N ASN A 7 26.18 -1.01 -11.29
CA ASN A 7 27.39 -1.83 -11.38
C ASN A 7 28.64 -0.97 -11.17
N LYS A 8 29.78 -1.64 -10.96
CA LYS A 8 31.07 -0.97 -10.69
C LYS A 8 31.54 -0.08 -11.83
N GLN A 9 31.26 -0.44 -13.08
CA GLN A 9 31.66 0.36 -14.24
C GLN A 9 30.95 1.73 -14.25
N GLU A 10 29.64 1.71 -14.01
CA GLU A 10 28.84 2.95 -13.93
C GLU A 10 29.20 3.78 -12.69
N MET A 11 29.53 3.13 -11.56
CA MET A 11 30.04 3.81 -10.38
C MET A 11 31.32 4.60 -10.69
N ILE A 12 32.27 4.00 -11.41
CA ILE A 12 33.52 4.66 -11.84
C ILE A 12 33.21 5.81 -12.81
N GLN A 13 32.30 5.60 -13.77
CA GLN A 13 31.89 6.65 -14.73
C GLN A 13 31.21 7.85 -14.03
N ALA A 14 30.54 7.60 -12.92
CA ALA A 14 29.96 8.64 -12.06
C ALA A 14 30.99 9.31 -11.13
N ASN A 15 32.28 8.97 -11.25
CA ASN A 15 33.38 9.45 -10.39
C ASN A 15 33.17 9.12 -8.89
N ILE A 16 32.48 8.03 -8.59
CA ILE A 16 32.29 7.55 -7.21
C ILE A 16 33.40 6.56 -6.90
N ILE A 17 34.31 6.92 -5.99
CA ILE A 17 35.39 6.07 -5.51
C ILE A 17 34.87 5.09 -4.45
N LYS A 18 34.06 5.60 -3.54
CA LYS A 18 33.41 4.85 -2.46
C LYS A 18 32.02 5.45 -2.26
N PRO A 19 30.93 4.69 -2.45
CA PRO A 19 29.59 5.21 -2.28
C PRO A 19 29.31 5.54 -0.82
N ASP A 20 28.52 6.58 -0.57
CA ASP A 20 27.99 6.87 0.76
C ASP A 20 27.00 5.81 1.18
N PHE A 21 26.11 5.44 0.27
CA PHE A 21 25.13 4.39 0.49
C PHE A 21 25.13 3.38 -0.65
N VAL A 22 24.96 2.10 -0.29
CA VAL A 22 24.55 1.04 -1.23
C VAL A 22 23.10 0.69 -0.93
N PHE A 23 22.23 0.89 -1.91
CA PHE A 23 20.80 0.63 -1.75
C PHE A 23 20.42 -0.71 -2.37
N VAL A 24 20.08 -1.68 -1.53
CA VAL A 24 19.63 -3.02 -1.90
C VAL A 24 18.11 -3.03 -2.08
N SER A 25 17.65 -3.34 -3.27
CA SER A 25 16.21 -3.36 -3.60
C SER A 25 15.74 -4.73 -4.07
N GLY A 26 14.54 -5.11 -3.64
CA GLY A 26 13.86 -6.31 -4.15
C GLY A 26 13.25 -6.16 -5.54
N ASP A 27 13.16 -4.94 -6.08
CA ASP A 27 12.69 -4.66 -7.44
C ASP A 27 13.83 -4.52 -8.43
N GLY A 28 13.56 -4.75 -9.72
CA GLY A 28 14.37 -4.22 -10.80
C GLY A 28 14.41 -2.70 -10.74
N TYR A 29 15.59 -2.09 -10.91
CA TYR A 29 15.71 -0.63 -10.77
C TYR A 29 14.97 0.11 -11.89
N CYS A 30 13.89 0.78 -11.48
CA CYS A 30 13.14 1.75 -12.28
C CYS A 30 13.34 3.12 -11.65
N ASP A 31 13.88 4.06 -12.42
CA ASP A 31 14.09 5.43 -11.96
C ASP A 31 12.83 6.27 -12.22
N HIS A 32 11.83 6.07 -11.39
CA HIS A 32 10.51 6.66 -11.55
C HIS A 32 9.92 7.09 -10.19
N PRO A 33 9.18 8.21 -10.09
CA PRO A 33 8.61 8.72 -8.84
C PRO A 33 7.53 7.82 -8.21
N SER A 34 7.16 6.73 -8.84
CA SER A 34 6.31 5.68 -8.26
C SER A 34 7.10 4.58 -7.54
N PHE A 35 8.43 4.64 -7.54
CA PHE A 35 9.29 3.66 -6.86
C PHE A 35 9.99 4.28 -5.67
N GLY A 36 9.76 3.73 -4.49
CA GLY A 36 10.37 4.22 -3.25
C GLY A 36 11.91 4.19 -3.28
N THR A 37 12.51 3.19 -3.93
CA THR A 37 13.96 3.10 -4.14
C THR A 37 14.49 4.32 -4.92
N ALA A 38 13.82 4.68 -6.03
CA ALA A 38 14.22 5.84 -6.84
C ALA A 38 14.05 7.15 -6.07
N ILE A 39 12.92 7.33 -5.37
CA ILE A 39 12.67 8.55 -4.59
C ILE A 39 13.76 8.75 -3.54
N ILE A 40 14.00 7.75 -2.70
CA ILE A 40 14.99 7.85 -1.60
C ILE A 40 16.41 8.05 -2.14
N ALA A 41 16.78 7.32 -3.19
CA ALA A 41 18.11 7.42 -3.77
C ALA A 41 18.33 8.79 -4.45
N ARG A 42 17.35 9.31 -5.20
CA ARG A 42 17.40 10.63 -5.81
C ARG A 42 17.37 11.77 -4.78
N MET A 43 16.64 11.59 -3.67
CA MET A 43 16.70 12.53 -2.54
C MET A 43 18.11 12.60 -1.98
N LEU A 44 18.74 11.48 -1.68
CA LEU A 44 20.13 11.45 -1.20
C LEU A 44 21.10 12.09 -2.18
N GLU A 45 20.99 11.77 -3.48
CA GLU A 45 21.80 12.39 -4.53
C GLU A 45 21.65 13.92 -4.55
N ARG A 46 20.41 14.43 -4.44
CA ARG A 46 20.15 15.88 -4.39
C ARG A 46 20.83 16.56 -3.20
N PHE A 47 20.96 15.87 -2.08
CA PHE A 47 21.63 16.36 -0.88
C PHE A 47 23.14 16.08 -0.86
N GLY A 48 23.70 15.64 -1.99
CA GLY A 48 25.15 15.49 -2.18
C GLY A 48 25.71 14.13 -1.74
N TYR A 49 24.85 13.16 -1.43
CA TYR A 49 25.27 11.80 -1.09
C TYR A 49 25.35 10.92 -2.33
N SER A 50 26.44 10.16 -2.46
CA SER A 50 26.60 9.19 -3.54
C SER A 50 25.88 7.89 -3.21
N VAL A 51 25.05 7.40 -4.16
CA VAL A 51 24.24 6.20 -4.00
C VAL A 51 24.46 5.25 -5.16
N CYS A 52 24.72 3.97 -4.87
CA CYS A 52 24.72 2.89 -5.85
C CYS A 52 23.56 1.93 -5.56
N ILE A 53 22.90 1.42 -6.61
CA ILE A 53 21.72 0.56 -6.47
C ILE A 53 22.11 -0.90 -6.72
N LEU A 54 21.94 -1.75 -5.74
CA LEU A 54 22.07 -3.20 -5.86
C LEU A 54 20.67 -3.82 -6.07
N SER A 55 20.29 -3.95 -7.33
CA SER A 55 18.94 -4.37 -7.75
C SER A 55 18.84 -5.89 -7.78
N GLN A 56 17.94 -6.47 -7.01
CA GLN A 56 17.63 -7.91 -6.94
C GLN A 56 18.88 -8.81 -6.86
N PRO A 57 19.81 -8.56 -5.89
CA PRO A 57 21.02 -9.38 -5.78
C PRO A 57 20.69 -10.85 -5.51
N ASP A 58 21.40 -11.76 -6.19
CA ASP A 58 21.28 -13.19 -5.89
C ASP A 58 21.94 -13.49 -4.55
N ILE A 59 21.11 -13.86 -3.57
CA ILE A 59 21.56 -14.21 -2.22
C ILE A 59 22.53 -15.40 -2.17
N ARG A 60 22.60 -16.19 -3.23
CA ARG A 60 23.53 -17.34 -3.33
C ARG A 60 24.90 -16.94 -3.89
N ASN A 61 25.02 -15.74 -4.46
CA ASN A 61 26.24 -15.24 -5.06
C ASN A 61 26.94 -14.22 -4.15
N PHE A 62 27.90 -14.66 -3.38
CA PHE A 62 28.65 -13.80 -2.45
C PHE A 62 29.32 -12.59 -3.15
N LYS A 63 29.78 -12.74 -4.40
CA LYS A 63 30.52 -11.69 -5.12
C LYS A 63 29.66 -10.46 -5.41
N VAL A 64 28.35 -10.62 -5.58
CA VAL A 64 27.46 -9.51 -5.92
C VAL A 64 27.38 -8.48 -4.77
N TRP A 65 27.58 -8.93 -3.54
CA TRP A 65 27.56 -8.06 -2.36
C TRP A 65 28.83 -7.21 -2.21
N LEU A 66 29.86 -7.51 -2.98
CA LEU A 66 31.13 -6.77 -3.03
C LEU A 66 31.25 -5.87 -4.26
N GLU A 67 30.21 -5.78 -5.09
CA GLU A 67 30.22 -5.06 -6.38
C GLU A 67 30.69 -3.61 -6.24
N PHE A 68 30.20 -2.90 -5.22
CA PHE A 68 30.53 -1.48 -4.96
C PHE A 68 31.54 -1.30 -3.81
N GLY A 69 32.03 -2.37 -3.23
CA GLY A 69 32.73 -2.34 -1.93
C GLY A 69 31.78 -1.96 -0.79
N PHE A 70 32.35 -1.62 0.38
CA PHE A 70 31.54 -1.25 1.54
C PHE A 70 31.20 0.24 1.51
N PRO A 71 29.94 0.63 1.73
CA PRO A 71 29.55 2.03 1.76
C PRO A 71 30.22 2.81 2.89
N ARG A 72 30.30 4.12 2.75
CA ARG A 72 30.90 5.01 3.77
C ARG A 72 29.97 5.20 4.96
N LEU A 73 28.65 5.36 4.71
CA LEU A 73 27.63 5.67 5.72
C LEU A 73 26.74 4.48 6.06
N GLY A 74 26.39 3.65 5.09
CA GLY A 74 25.60 2.47 5.39
C GLY A 74 24.88 1.84 4.19
N TRP A 75 24.26 0.71 4.48
CA TRP A 75 23.41 -0.06 3.58
C TRP A 75 21.95 0.35 3.77
N LEU A 76 21.24 0.65 2.69
CA LEU A 76 19.81 0.84 2.68
C LEU A 76 19.16 -0.42 2.09
N VAL A 77 18.10 -0.94 2.72
CA VAL A 77 17.50 -2.20 2.28
C VAL A 77 15.97 -2.09 2.26
N ASN A 78 15.36 -2.45 1.13
CA ASN A 78 13.92 -2.63 1.02
C ASN A 78 13.54 -3.89 0.23
N SER A 79 12.26 -4.29 0.32
CA SER A 79 11.71 -5.39 -0.46
C SER A 79 11.30 -5.00 -1.88
N GLY A 80 11.42 -3.71 -2.23
CA GLY A 80 10.81 -3.10 -3.41
C GLY A 80 9.47 -2.42 -3.08
N ASN A 81 8.67 -2.11 -4.10
CA ASN A 81 7.38 -1.42 -3.99
C ASN A 81 6.29 -2.24 -3.29
N ILE A 82 6.46 -3.53 -3.21
CA ILE A 82 5.49 -4.46 -2.60
C ILE A 82 6.18 -5.35 -1.58
N ASP A 83 5.43 -5.81 -0.59
CA ASP A 83 5.86 -6.85 0.33
C ASP A 83 6.23 -8.14 -0.41
N SER A 84 7.38 -8.72 -0.12
CA SER A 84 7.91 -9.87 -0.83
C SER A 84 6.98 -11.08 -0.77
N MET A 85 6.37 -11.33 0.39
CA MET A 85 5.45 -12.47 0.56
C MET A 85 4.13 -12.24 -0.17
N VAL A 86 3.58 -11.00 -0.13
CA VAL A 86 2.38 -10.62 -0.89
C VAL A 86 2.62 -10.72 -2.40
N ASN A 87 3.81 -10.34 -2.86
CA ASN A 87 4.19 -10.45 -4.27
C ASN A 87 4.31 -11.90 -4.74
N HIS A 88 4.86 -12.77 -3.92
CA HIS A 88 5.16 -14.14 -4.33
C HIS A 88 3.99 -15.11 -4.21
N TYR A 89 3.05 -14.86 -3.30
CA TYR A 89 2.00 -15.83 -2.98
C TYR A 89 0.61 -15.26 -3.14
N THR A 90 -0.32 -16.10 -3.56
CA THR A 90 -1.76 -15.83 -3.47
C THR A 90 -2.24 -16.03 -2.02
N VAL A 91 -3.47 -15.61 -1.71
CA VAL A 91 -4.11 -15.88 -0.40
C VAL A 91 -4.18 -17.39 -0.09
N GLY A 92 -4.35 -18.23 -1.10
CA GLY A 92 -4.28 -19.68 -0.94
C GLY A 92 -2.86 -20.24 -0.77
N LYS A 93 -1.87 -19.39 -0.46
CA LYS A 93 -0.45 -19.74 -0.28
C LYS A 93 0.18 -20.43 -1.50
N ARG A 94 -0.40 -20.26 -2.69
CA ARG A 94 0.16 -20.77 -3.95
C ARG A 94 1.14 -19.74 -4.51
N ARG A 95 2.31 -20.20 -4.95
CA ARG A 95 3.31 -19.32 -5.57
C ARG A 95 2.78 -18.76 -6.89
N ARG A 96 2.95 -17.45 -7.09
CA ARG A 96 2.64 -16.78 -8.36
C ARG A 96 3.63 -17.21 -9.43
N LYS A 97 3.23 -17.06 -10.69
CA LYS A 97 4.06 -17.48 -11.84
C LYS A 97 4.89 -16.35 -12.43
N THR A 98 4.59 -15.11 -12.10
CA THR A 98 5.25 -13.90 -12.62
C THR A 98 5.45 -12.87 -11.51
N ASP A 99 6.50 -12.05 -11.64
CA ASP A 99 6.77 -10.88 -10.81
C ASP A 99 6.84 -9.64 -11.72
N SER A 100 5.84 -8.76 -11.63
CA SER A 100 5.73 -7.58 -12.48
C SER A 100 6.84 -6.53 -12.24
N TYR A 101 7.58 -6.65 -11.14
CA TYR A 101 8.67 -5.75 -10.77
C TYR A 101 10.05 -6.31 -11.13
N THR A 102 10.09 -7.44 -11.81
CA THR A 102 11.34 -8.10 -12.22
C THR A 102 11.47 -8.07 -13.75
N PRO A 103 12.67 -7.83 -14.29
CA PRO A 103 12.92 -7.90 -15.73
C PRO A 103 12.43 -9.23 -16.34
N GLY A 104 11.60 -9.12 -17.39
CA GLY A 104 10.98 -10.28 -18.05
C GLY A 104 9.96 -11.04 -17.19
N GLY A 105 9.51 -10.48 -16.08
CA GLY A 105 8.55 -11.12 -15.17
C GLY A 105 9.10 -12.36 -14.46
N ILE A 106 10.41 -12.54 -14.39
CA ILE A 106 11.08 -13.76 -13.88
C ILE A 106 10.86 -13.86 -12.38
N ILE A 107 10.17 -14.92 -11.94
CA ILE A 107 9.95 -15.19 -10.53
C ILE A 107 11.19 -15.73 -9.82
N GLY A 108 11.37 -15.38 -8.54
CA GLY A 108 12.43 -15.91 -7.68
C GLY A 108 13.73 -15.10 -7.70
N LYS A 109 13.77 -13.97 -8.41
CA LYS A 109 14.87 -12.99 -8.29
C LYS A 109 14.85 -12.28 -6.94
N ARG A 110 13.68 -11.90 -6.47
CA ARG A 110 13.44 -11.44 -5.11
C ARG A 110 13.32 -12.67 -4.20
N PRO A 111 13.98 -12.75 -3.04
CA PRO A 111 13.77 -13.83 -2.09
C PRO A 111 12.50 -13.63 -1.26
N ASP A 112 11.96 -14.71 -0.71
CA ASP A 112 10.93 -14.62 0.34
C ASP A 112 11.50 -13.90 1.56
N ARG A 113 10.70 -13.00 2.18
CA ARG A 113 11.12 -12.14 3.29
C ARG A 113 12.41 -11.39 2.92
N ALA A 114 12.35 -10.67 1.82
CA ALA A 114 13.50 -10.10 1.13
C ALA A 114 14.40 -9.28 2.06
N ILE A 115 13.83 -8.41 2.89
CA ILE A 115 14.61 -7.59 3.83
C ILE A 115 15.46 -8.45 4.76
N ILE A 116 14.88 -9.50 5.37
CA ILE A 116 15.60 -10.38 6.29
C ILE A 116 16.75 -11.08 5.57
N LYS A 117 16.49 -11.62 4.37
CA LYS A 117 17.49 -12.34 3.59
C LYS A 117 18.63 -11.43 3.15
N TYR A 118 18.31 -10.25 2.64
CA TYR A 118 19.32 -9.28 2.21
C TYR A 118 20.18 -8.80 3.38
N CYS A 119 19.58 -8.44 4.51
CA CYS A 119 20.34 -8.02 5.69
C CYS A 119 21.26 -9.11 6.23
N ASN A 120 20.82 -10.37 6.21
CA ASN A 120 21.67 -11.50 6.64
C ASN A 120 22.89 -11.66 5.74
N GLU A 121 22.75 -11.48 4.40
CA GLU A 121 23.90 -11.50 3.50
C GLU A 121 24.83 -10.30 3.70
N ILE A 122 24.28 -9.11 3.93
CA ILE A 122 25.09 -7.93 4.27
C ILE A 122 25.89 -8.18 5.55
N ARG A 123 25.29 -8.72 6.62
CA ARG A 123 26.01 -9.04 7.86
C ARG A 123 27.13 -10.06 7.67
N ARG A 124 27.01 -10.97 6.69
CA ARG A 124 28.08 -11.93 6.36
C ARG A 124 29.28 -11.28 5.70
N VAL A 125 29.06 -10.26 4.86
CA VAL A 125 30.14 -9.58 4.12
C VAL A 125 30.67 -8.36 4.88
N ASP A 126 29.80 -7.63 5.59
CA ASP A 126 30.09 -6.41 6.33
C ASP A 126 29.47 -6.49 7.76
N PRO A 127 30.11 -7.24 8.69
CA PRO A 127 29.56 -7.47 10.03
C PRO A 127 29.31 -6.19 10.83
N ASN A 128 30.05 -5.13 10.57
CA ASN A 128 30.01 -3.87 11.32
C ASN A 128 29.37 -2.72 10.52
N GLY A 129 28.98 -2.95 9.27
CA GLY A 129 28.33 -1.94 8.43
C GLY A 129 26.97 -1.54 9.00
N ALA A 130 26.65 -0.26 8.96
CA ALA A 130 25.32 0.21 9.34
C ALA A 130 24.26 -0.29 8.35
N ILE A 131 23.20 -0.93 8.85
CA ILE A 131 22.07 -1.43 8.03
C ILE A 131 20.81 -0.71 8.43
N ILE A 132 20.24 0.04 7.47
CA ILE A 132 18.99 0.79 7.60
C ILE A 132 17.95 0.13 6.70
N ILE A 133 16.88 -0.37 7.28
CA ILE A 133 15.78 -1.00 6.53
C ILE A 133 14.59 -0.04 6.38
N GLY A 134 13.84 -0.17 5.29
CA GLY A 134 12.68 0.68 5.05
C GLY A 134 11.70 0.08 4.02
N GLY A 135 10.76 0.91 3.56
CA GLY A 135 9.71 0.51 2.63
C GLY A 135 8.54 -0.22 3.31
N ILE A 136 7.60 -0.70 2.50
CA ILE A 136 6.33 -1.24 3.00
C ILE A 136 6.52 -2.50 3.86
N GLU A 137 7.38 -3.42 3.48
CA GLU A 137 7.63 -4.66 4.23
C GLU A 137 8.17 -4.37 5.63
N ALA A 138 9.13 -3.44 5.76
CA ALA A 138 9.65 -3.00 7.05
C ALA A 138 8.60 -2.26 7.87
N SER A 139 7.89 -1.31 7.25
CA SER A 139 6.86 -0.50 7.94
C SER A 139 5.76 -1.35 8.57
N LEU A 140 5.31 -2.39 7.89
CA LEU A 140 4.22 -3.25 8.36
C LEU A 140 4.67 -4.30 9.39
N ARG A 141 5.98 -4.53 9.52
CA ARG A 141 6.57 -5.51 10.45
C ARG A 141 7.47 -4.87 11.51
N ARG A 142 7.31 -3.56 11.74
CA ARG A 142 8.17 -2.78 12.65
C ARG A 142 8.04 -3.14 14.12
N LEU A 143 6.92 -3.73 14.53
CA LEU A 143 6.67 -4.31 15.85
C LEU A 143 6.23 -5.77 15.69
N SER A 144 5.93 -6.45 16.78
CA SER A 144 5.40 -7.82 16.74
C SER A 144 4.12 -7.87 15.92
N HIS A 145 4.04 -8.84 15.00
CA HIS A 145 2.98 -8.92 14.01
C HIS A 145 2.59 -10.36 13.69
N TYR A 146 1.33 -10.58 13.32
CA TYR A 146 0.89 -11.86 12.81
C TYR A 146 1.39 -12.08 11.38
N ASP A 147 2.09 -13.18 11.16
CA ASP A 147 2.54 -13.65 9.84
C ASP A 147 1.57 -14.71 9.32
N TYR A 148 0.86 -14.37 8.24
CA TYR A 148 -0.15 -15.25 7.65
C TYR A 148 0.43 -16.54 7.07
N TRP A 149 1.66 -16.51 6.54
CA TRP A 149 2.26 -17.67 5.88
C TRP A 149 2.71 -18.74 6.87
N ASP A 150 3.27 -18.32 7.99
CA ASP A 150 3.68 -19.21 9.08
C ASP A 150 2.55 -19.45 10.09
N ASP A 151 1.43 -18.74 9.99
CA ASP A 151 0.28 -18.76 10.92
C ASP A 151 0.72 -18.56 12.39
N THR A 152 1.62 -17.60 12.60
CA THR A 152 2.20 -17.31 13.93
C THR A 152 2.45 -15.82 14.11
N VAL A 153 2.60 -15.38 15.36
CA VAL A 153 3.09 -14.05 15.67
C VAL A 153 4.60 -14.05 15.62
N ARG A 154 5.18 -13.17 14.79
CA ARG A 154 6.63 -12.96 14.67
C ARG A 154 7.07 -11.72 15.43
N LYS A 155 8.35 -11.67 15.76
CA LYS A 155 9.01 -10.50 16.34
C LYS A 155 9.05 -9.34 15.35
N SER A 156 9.41 -8.16 15.82
CA SER A 156 9.78 -7.05 14.95
C SER A 156 10.82 -7.47 13.90
N ILE A 157 10.66 -7.01 12.67
CA ILE A 157 11.60 -7.31 11.58
C ILE A 157 13.02 -6.80 11.85
N ILE A 158 13.18 -5.77 12.69
CA ILE A 158 14.52 -5.26 13.06
C ILE A 158 15.35 -6.31 13.84
N ILE A 159 14.67 -7.22 14.57
CA ILE A 159 15.32 -8.34 15.25
C ILE A 159 15.67 -9.43 14.24
N ASP A 160 14.68 -9.87 13.46
CA ASP A 160 14.84 -10.98 12.50
C ASP A 160 15.86 -10.65 11.40
N SER A 161 15.96 -9.38 10.99
CA SER A 161 16.90 -8.92 9.97
C SER A 161 18.28 -8.54 10.50
N GLN A 162 18.44 -8.40 11.84
CA GLN A 162 19.66 -7.88 12.47
C GLN A 162 20.03 -6.46 11.99
N ALA A 163 19.05 -5.69 11.49
CA ALA A 163 19.27 -4.29 11.10
C ALA A 163 19.52 -3.41 12.35
N ASP A 164 20.16 -2.27 12.13
CA ASP A 164 20.48 -1.31 13.19
C ASP A 164 19.36 -0.30 13.39
N LEU A 165 18.74 0.15 12.28
CA LEU A 165 17.68 1.13 12.27
C LEU A 165 16.62 0.77 11.23
N LEU A 166 15.36 1.03 11.56
CA LEU A 166 14.24 0.87 10.63
C LEU A 166 13.57 2.24 10.41
N VAL A 167 13.41 2.64 9.16
CA VAL A 167 12.63 3.81 8.75
C VAL A 167 11.24 3.34 8.30
N TYR A 168 10.19 3.80 8.97
CA TYR A 168 8.83 3.45 8.60
C TYR A 168 8.04 4.63 8.04
N GLY A 169 7.02 4.33 7.26
CA GLY A 169 6.24 5.35 6.57
C GLY A 169 6.95 5.93 5.36
N MET A 170 6.69 7.20 5.09
CA MET A 170 7.32 7.96 4.02
C MET A 170 8.65 8.53 4.54
N GLY A 171 9.75 8.02 4.01
CA GLY A 171 11.08 8.17 4.61
C GLY A 171 11.93 9.34 4.10
N GLU A 172 11.42 10.21 3.23
CA GLU A 172 12.22 11.23 2.53
C GLU A 172 12.98 12.16 3.47
N LYS A 173 12.30 12.75 4.46
CA LYS A 173 12.93 13.66 5.44
C LYS A 173 13.81 12.89 6.42
N THR A 174 13.34 11.71 6.84
CA THR A 174 14.03 10.88 7.82
C THR A 174 15.37 10.38 7.30
N ILE A 175 15.45 9.97 6.03
CA ILE A 175 16.71 9.43 5.47
C ILE A 175 17.77 10.51 5.31
N ILE A 176 17.39 11.75 4.97
CA ILE A 176 18.32 12.86 4.88
C ILE A 176 18.87 13.21 6.26
N GLU A 177 18.01 13.31 7.28
CA GLU A 177 18.45 13.56 8.65
C GLU A 177 19.41 12.47 9.17
N ILE A 178 19.13 11.19 8.87
CA ILE A 178 20.04 10.08 9.18
C ILE A 178 21.38 10.25 8.46
N ALA A 179 21.34 10.57 7.16
CA ALA A 179 22.55 10.74 6.36
C ALA A 179 23.44 11.89 6.88
N ASP A 180 22.82 13.01 7.27
CA ASP A 180 23.53 14.19 7.80
C ASP A 180 24.21 13.85 9.14
N TYR A 181 23.54 13.15 10.05
CA TYR A 181 24.13 12.74 11.32
C TYR A 181 25.27 11.73 11.13
N LEU A 182 25.09 10.73 10.28
CA LEU A 182 26.16 9.77 9.96
C LEU A 182 27.35 10.44 9.30
N ALA A 183 27.11 11.40 8.39
CA ALA A 183 28.17 12.17 7.74
C ALA A 183 28.92 13.09 8.72
N SER A 184 28.24 13.57 9.77
CA SER A 184 28.86 14.35 10.85
C SER A 184 29.68 13.50 11.85
N GLY A 185 29.66 12.17 11.70
CA GLY A 185 30.45 11.24 12.49
C GLY A 185 29.71 10.57 13.64
N LEU A 186 28.38 10.76 13.80
CA LEU A 186 27.60 9.99 14.76
C LEU A 186 27.51 8.53 14.29
N LYS A 187 27.45 7.63 15.26
CA LYS A 187 27.21 6.21 14.97
C LYS A 187 25.72 5.95 14.79
N ILE A 188 25.38 4.93 14.00
CA ILE A 188 23.99 4.53 13.82
C ILE A 188 23.27 4.22 15.15
N SER A 189 24.00 3.70 16.13
CA SER A 189 23.51 3.43 17.49
C SER A 189 23.08 4.68 18.28
N ASP A 190 23.56 5.85 17.88
CA ASP A 190 23.29 7.11 18.57
C ASP A 190 22.01 7.78 18.03
N LEU A 191 21.50 7.32 16.88
CA LEU A 191 20.35 7.91 16.19
C LEU A 191 18.99 7.43 16.74
N ILE A 192 18.88 7.43 18.08
CA ILE A 192 17.69 6.93 18.79
C ILE A 192 16.54 7.94 18.89
N PHE A 193 16.76 9.19 18.49
CA PHE A 193 15.83 10.32 18.65
C PHE A 193 15.08 10.70 17.36
N ILE A 194 15.45 10.12 16.23
CA ILE A 194 14.92 10.53 14.92
C ILE A 194 13.46 10.03 14.76
N LYS A 195 12.55 10.94 14.43
CA LYS A 195 11.14 10.61 14.15
C LYS A 195 11.02 9.71 12.91
N GLY A 196 10.01 8.83 12.91
CA GLY A 196 9.77 7.89 11.82
C GLY A 196 10.71 6.70 11.81
N THR A 197 11.37 6.43 12.94
CA THR A 197 12.31 5.30 13.09
C THR A 197 11.87 4.29 14.13
N VAL A 198 12.42 3.07 14.01
CA VAL A 198 12.40 2.04 15.04
C VAL A 198 13.82 1.56 15.28
N TRP A 199 14.19 1.45 16.53
CA TRP A 199 15.51 0.99 17.00
C TRP A 199 15.38 0.01 18.16
N LYS A 200 16.46 -0.62 18.57
CA LYS A 200 16.47 -1.62 19.63
C LYS A 200 17.58 -1.36 20.64
N THR A 201 17.36 -1.73 21.88
CA THR A 201 18.35 -1.60 22.96
C THR A 201 18.17 -2.67 24.02
N LYS A 202 19.28 -2.98 24.72
CA LYS A 202 19.26 -3.75 25.97
C LYS A 202 19.29 -2.84 27.19
N ASP A 203 19.63 -1.57 26.99
CA ASP A 203 19.75 -0.58 28.05
C ASP A 203 18.41 0.09 28.32
N ILE A 204 17.82 -0.22 29.48
CA ILE A 204 16.54 0.33 29.91
C ILE A 204 16.60 1.85 30.14
N SER A 205 17.78 2.41 30.40
CA SER A 205 17.95 3.85 30.65
C SER A 205 17.76 4.70 29.38
N LEU A 206 17.89 4.09 28.20
CA LEU A 206 17.69 4.75 26.92
C LEU A 206 16.21 4.80 26.50
N ILE A 207 15.31 4.11 27.21
CA ILE A 207 13.88 4.11 26.88
C ILE A 207 13.29 5.48 27.23
N PRO A 208 12.66 6.20 26.28
CA PRO A 208 12.06 7.49 26.57
C PRO A 208 11.01 7.40 27.70
N ASN A 209 11.06 8.28 28.68
CA ASN A 209 10.10 8.31 29.81
C ASN A 209 8.64 8.47 29.34
N SER A 210 8.43 9.11 28.18
CA SER A 210 7.11 9.30 27.57
C SER A 210 6.61 8.09 26.77
N ALA A 211 7.42 7.02 26.66
CA ALA A 211 7.07 5.86 25.87
C ALA A 211 5.88 5.09 26.46
N ILE A 212 4.93 4.75 25.61
CA ILE A 212 3.82 3.85 25.96
C ILE A 212 4.39 2.42 25.93
N LYS A 213 4.31 1.74 27.06
CA LYS A 213 4.73 0.35 27.16
C LYS A 213 3.67 -0.57 26.54
N LEU A 214 4.08 -1.35 25.55
CA LEU A 214 3.30 -2.43 24.98
C LEU A 214 3.48 -3.71 25.81
N PRO A 215 2.54 -4.66 25.75
CA PRO A 215 2.78 -6.02 26.23
C PRO A 215 4.02 -6.62 25.57
N SER A 216 4.69 -7.52 26.26
CA SER A 216 5.88 -8.19 25.71
C SER A 216 5.53 -9.12 24.54
N TYR A 217 6.50 -9.34 23.65
CA TYR A 217 6.36 -10.29 22.54
C TYR A 217 5.83 -11.66 23.00
N ASP A 218 6.32 -12.19 24.13
CA ASP A 218 5.93 -13.51 24.63
C ASP A 218 4.45 -13.55 25.03
N LEU A 219 3.91 -12.48 25.62
CA LEU A 219 2.50 -12.35 25.92
C LEU A 219 1.66 -12.19 24.65
N ILE A 220 2.10 -11.30 23.75
CA ILE A 220 1.41 -11.04 22.46
C ILE A 220 1.30 -12.33 21.63
N ARG A 221 2.34 -13.17 21.66
CA ARG A 221 2.38 -14.43 20.91
C ARG A 221 1.41 -15.48 21.43
N THR A 222 1.17 -15.52 22.73
CA THR A 222 0.43 -16.59 23.39
C THR A 222 -1.03 -16.23 23.66
N ASP A 223 -1.35 -14.95 23.86
CA ASP A 223 -2.70 -14.48 24.16
C ASP A 223 -3.26 -13.55 23.08
N LYS A 224 -4.31 -13.99 22.43
CA LYS A 224 -4.99 -13.29 21.33
C LYS A 224 -5.62 -11.96 21.75
N LYS A 225 -6.13 -11.90 23.00
CA LYS A 225 -6.71 -10.65 23.52
C LYS A 225 -5.62 -9.61 23.72
N THR A 226 -4.52 -10.01 24.34
CA THR A 226 -3.34 -9.15 24.51
C THR A 226 -2.77 -8.68 23.16
N TYR A 227 -2.78 -9.55 22.12
CA TYR A 227 -2.42 -9.15 20.76
C TYR A 227 -3.33 -8.03 20.24
N ALA A 228 -4.66 -8.18 20.39
CA ALA A 228 -5.63 -7.18 19.95
C ALA A 228 -5.46 -5.85 20.70
N GLU A 229 -5.23 -5.89 22.00
CA GLU A 229 -4.97 -4.70 22.85
C GLU A 229 -3.70 -3.98 22.41
N SER A 230 -2.59 -4.72 22.23
CA SER A 230 -1.32 -4.18 21.73
C SER A 230 -1.49 -3.52 20.35
N PHE A 231 -2.21 -4.17 19.44
CA PHE A 231 -2.50 -3.61 18.13
C PHE A 231 -3.28 -2.29 18.21
N MET A 232 -4.29 -2.20 19.09
CA MET A 232 -5.08 -0.97 19.23
C MET A 232 -4.26 0.19 19.79
N ILE A 233 -3.30 -0.07 20.68
CA ILE A 233 -2.35 0.95 21.15
C ILE A 233 -1.54 1.47 19.96
N GLN A 234 -1.00 0.57 19.12
CA GLN A 234 -0.25 0.94 17.92
C GLN A 234 -1.13 1.72 16.92
N TYR A 235 -2.34 1.23 16.64
CA TYR A 235 -3.29 1.84 15.70
C TYR A 235 -3.69 3.26 16.10
N ASN A 236 -3.93 3.49 17.39
CA ASN A 236 -4.29 4.80 17.94
C ASN A 236 -3.09 5.75 18.05
N ASN A 237 -1.86 5.27 17.83
CA ASN A 237 -0.63 6.03 18.00
C ASN A 237 0.13 6.23 16.67
N THR A 238 -0.60 6.29 15.54
CA THR A 238 0.00 6.47 14.21
C THR A 238 0.15 7.93 13.79
N ASP A 239 -0.35 8.86 14.57
CA ASP A 239 -0.37 10.29 14.27
C ASP A 239 0.99 10.95 14.55
N SER A 240 1.39 11.93 13.72
CA SER A 240 2.67 12.63 13.86
C SER A 240 2.67 13.76 14.89
N ILE A 241 1.48 14.27 15.25
CA ILE A 241 1.31 15.39 16.19
C ILE A 241 1.13 14.86 17.61
N THR A 242 0.23 13.88 17.78
CA THR A 242 -0.16 13.36 19.09
C THR A 242 0.51 12.05 19.45
N GLY A 243 1.19 11.42 18.50
CA GLY A 243 1.87 10.14 18.68
C GLY A 243 3.00 10.22 19.71
N LYS A 244 3.12 9.17 20.52
CA LYS A 244 4.17 8.99 21.51
C LYS A 244 5.11 7.85 21.09
N PRO A 245 6.33 7.79 21.62
CA PRO A 245 7.16 6.60 21.46
C PRO A 245 6.43 5.36 22.00
N LEU A 246 6.62 4.22 21.33
CA LEU A 246 6.15 2.91 21.81
C LEU A 246 7.34 2.06 22.20
N CYS A 247 7.21 1.31 23.29
CA CYS A 247 8.24 0.39 23.76
C CYS A 247 7.65 -1.02 23.87
N GLU A 248 8.14 -1.96 23.05
CA GLU A 248 7.77 -3.37 23.08
C GLU A 248 8.93 -4.21 23.65
N PRO A 249 8.78 -4.82 24.84
CA PRO A 249 9.75 -5.78 25.34
C PRO A 249 9.77 -7.04 24.46
N CYS A 250 10.95 -7.45 24.01
CA CYS A 250 11.15 -8.61 23.15
C CYS A 250 12.35 -9.43 23.63
N GLN A 251 12.09 -10.48 24.39
CA GLN A 251 13.13 -11.28 25.03
C GLN A 251 14.05 -10.42 25.93
N ASN A 252 15.34 -10.31 25.58
CA ASN A 252 16.33 -9.55 26.34
C ASN A 252 16.59 -8.14 25.78
N GLU A 253 15.73 -7.68 24.86
CA GLU A 253 15.85 -6.38 24.21
C GLU A 253 14.52 -5.62 24.25
N PHE A 254 14.58 -4.32 24.04
CA PHE A 254 13.44 -3.45 23.91
C PHE A 254 13.42 -2.87 22.49
N ILE A 255 12.26 -2.96 21.83
CA ILE A 255 12.01 -2.35 20.53
C ILE A 255 11.34 -1.02 20.78
N ILE A 256 11.95 0.06 20.32
CA ILE A 256 11.44 1.40 20.50
C ILE A 256 11.00 1.94 19.13
N GLN A 257 9.73 2.24 18.99
CA GLN A 257 9.21 2.99 17.85
C GLN A 257 9.12 4.46 18.25
N ASN A 258 9.87 5.33 17.59
CA ASN A 258 9.71 6.77 17.71
C ASN A 258 8.39 7.23 17.08
N PRO A 259 7.85 8.41 17.42
CA PRO A 259 6.66 8.98 16.77
C PRO A 259 6.82 9.07 15.25
N SER A 260 5.71 9.02 14.54
CA SER A 260 5.70 9.22 13.08
C SER A 260 6.30 10.57 12.70
N ARG A 261 6.97 10.61 11.56
CA ARG A 261 7.42 11.86 10.96
C ARG A 261 6.22 12.69 10.48
N GLU A 262 6.34 14.00 10.55
CA GLU A 262 5.33 14.92 10.01
C GLU A 262 5.17 14.68 8.50
N PRO A 263 3.93 14.73 7.98
CA PRO A 263 3.68 14.68 6.55
C PRO A 263 4.48 15.77 5.81
N LEU A 264 4.82 15.51 4.56
CA LEU A 264 5.45 16.52 3.71
C LEU A 264 4.49 17.68 3.48
N THR A 265 5.00 18.90 3.50
CA THR A 265 4.25 20.07 3.02
C THR A 265 4.06 19.98 1.50
N ARG A 266 3.23 20.86 0.94
CA ARG A 266 3.03 20.92 -0.50
C ARG A 266 4.33 21.23 -1.25
N GLU A 267 5.12 22.14 -0.72
CA GLU A 267 6.42 22.53 -1.28
C GLU A 267 7.43 21.38 -1.21
N GLU A 268 7.47 20.66 -0.10
CA GLU A 268 8.33 19.48 0.05
C GLU A 268 7.88 18.34 -0.91
N MET A 269 6.57 18.14 -1.08
CA MET A 269 6.04 17.20 -2.07
C MET A 269 6.47 17.61 -3.49
N ASP A 270 6.33 18.87 -3.84
CA ASP A 270 6.75 19.37 -5.15
C ASP A 270 8.24 19.13 -5.38
N GLN A 271 9.09 19.39 -4.37
CA GLN A 271 10.53 19.14 -4.46
C GLN A 271 10.86 17.65 -4.70
N VAL A 272 10.12 16.73 -4.10
CA VAL A 272 10.30 15.29 -4.33
C VAL A 272 9.96 14.91 -5.77
N TYR A 273 8.87 15.45 -6.32
CA TYR A 273 8.46 15.11 -7.69
C TYR A 273 9.21 15.91 -8.78
N ASP A 274 9.90 16.99 -8.42
CA ASP A 274 10.81 17.74 -9.30
C ASP A 274 12.22 17.11 -9.39
N LEU A 275 12.49 16.00 -8.69
CA LEU A 275 13.75 15.26 -8.82
C LEU A 275 13.93 14.74 -10.25
N PRO A 276 15.18 14.60 -10.71
CA PRO A 276 15.49 14.30 -12.12
C PRO A 276 15.33 12.83 -12.47
N PHE A 277 14.10 12.31 -12.36
CA PHE A 277 13.80 10.92 -12.71
C PHE A 277 13.90 10.68 -14.21
N MET A 278 14.49 9.54 -14.59
CA MET A 278 14.55 9.09 -16.00
C MET A 278 13.20 8.55 -16.50
N ARG A 279 12.25 8.28 -15.61
CA ARG A 279 10.89 7.76 -15.85
C ARG A 279 10.85 6.44 -16.64
N THR A 280 11.89 5.65 -16.52
CA THR A 280 11.99 4.34 -17.16
C THR A 280 12.84 3.37 -16.33
N ALA A 281 12.81 2.10 -16.67
CA ALA A 281 13.70 1.11 -16.08
C ALA A 281 15.14 1.30 -16.58
N HIS A 282 16.12 0.84 -15.78
CA HIS A 282 17.52 0.94 -16.15
C HIS A 282 17.82 0.15 -17.44
N PRO A 283 18.56 0.72 -18.44
CA PRO A 283 18.74 0.11 -19.76
C PRO A 283 19.36 -1.30 -19.74
N LEU A 284 20.24 -1.58 -18.78
CA LEU A 284 20.82 -2.92 -18.63
C LEU A 284 19.78 -3.96 -18.16
N LEU A 285 18.78 -3.54 -17.39
CA LEU A 285 17.70 -4.41 -16.94
C LEU A 285 16.66 -4.63 -18.05
N GLU A 286 16.34 -3.59 -18.83
CA GLU A 286 15.46 -3.71 -20.01
C GLU A 286 16.01 -4.66 -21.07
N LYS A 287 17.35 -4.76 -21.22
CA LYS A 287 17.99 -5.76 -22.09
C LYS A 287 17.77 -7.21 -21.63
N ILE A 288 17.56 -7.43 -20.31
CA ILE A 288 17.23 -8.74 -19.75
C ILE A 288 15.75 -9.08 -20.03
N GLY A 289 14.89 -8.08 -19.99
CA GLY A 289 13.47 -8.19 -20.26
C GLY A 289 12.69 -7.00 -19.69
N HIS A 290 11.54 -6.73 -20.29
CA HIS A 290 10.67 -5.64 -19.90
C HIS A 290 10.13 -5.80 -18.45
N ILE A 291 10.03 -4.69 -17.70
CA ILE A 291 9.45 -4.64 -16.36
C ILE A 291 7.99 -4.19 -16.47
N ALA A 292 7.06 -5.14 -16.39
CA ALA A 292 5.64 -4.91 -16.65
C ALA A 292 4.99 -3.82 -15.74
N ALA A 293 5.52 -3.59 -14.54
CA ALA A 293 5.05 -2.50 -13.68
C ALA A 293 5.17 -1.12 -14.32
N MET A 294 6.08 -0.93 -15.28
CA MET A 294 6.26 0.34 -15.99
C MET A 294 5.10 0.67 -16.94
N ASP A 295 4.39 -0.33 -17.48
CA ASP A 295 3.30 -0.12 -18.44
C ASP A 295 2.16 0.74 -17.86
N GLU A 296 1.88 0.58 -16.56
CA GLU A 296 0.80 1.31 -15.88
C GLU A 296 1.22 2.71 -15.41
N ILE A 297 2.50 2.93 -15.14
CA ILE A 297 2.95 4.12 -14.40
C ILE A 297 3.76 5.11 -15.24
N ARG A 298 4.40 4.70 -16.34
CA ARG A 298 5.34 5.52 -17.12
C ARG A 298 4.78 6.90 -17.45
N HIS A 299 3.54 6.96 -17.90
CA HIS A 299 2.82 8.19 -18.25
C HIS A 299 1.67 8.47 -17.27
N SER A 300 1.85 8.13 -16.00
CA SER A 300 0.92 8.46 -14.91
C SER A 300 1.52 9.51 -13.99
N ILE A 301 0.67 10.33 -13.38
CA ILE A 301 1.05 11.41 -12.49
C ILE A 301 0.44 11.16 -11.11
N THR A 302 1.29 11.03 -10.11
CA THR A 302 0.86 10.97 -8.71
C THR A 302 0.69 12.40 -8.19
N ILE A 303 -0.51 12.76 -7.75
CA ILE A 303 -0.83 14.10 -7.26
C ILE A 303 -0.92 14.19 -5.73
N ASN A 304 -1.14 13.06 -5.05
CA ASN A 304 -1.30 13.00 -3.61
C ASN A 304 -0.79 11.70 -3.01
N ARG A 305 -0.54 11.72 -1.71
CA ARG A 305 -0.23 10.56 -0.85
C ARG A 305 -1.07 10.61 0.41
N GLY A 306 -1.17 9.48 1.12
CA GLY A 306 -2.01 9.33 2.29
C GLY A 306 -3.46 8.99 1.95
N CYS A 307 -4.20 8.51 2.96
CA CYS A 307 -5.61 8.16 2.78
C CYS A 307 -6.34 8.17 4.12
N TYR A 308 -7.34 9.04 4.27
CA TYR A 308 -8.21 9.08 5.46
C TYR A 308 -9.42 8.15 5.37
N GLY A 309 -9.49 7.32 4.34
CA GLY A 309 -10.59 6.34 4.17
C GLY A 309 -10.70 5.33 5.31
N GLY A 310 -9.56 4.95 5.89
CA GLY A 310 -9.52 4.14 7.12
C GLY A 310 -10.06 2.72 6.96
N CYS A 311 -10.07 2.15 5.75
CA CYS A 311 -10.52 0.78 5.52
C CYS A 311 -9.70 -0.21 6.35
N SER A 312 -10.36 -1.11 7.07
CA SER A 312 -9.76 -1.99 8.08
C SER A 312 -8.70 -2.94 7.52
N PHE A 313 -8.81 -3.31 6.25
CA PHE A 313 -7.92 -4.26 5.56
C PHE A 313 -6.75 -3.58 4.85
N CYS A 314 -6.74 -2.23 4.76
CA CYS A 314 -5.80 -1.50 3.91
C CYS A 314 -4.51 -1.15 4.65
N ALA A 315 -3.37 -1.58 4.10
CA ALA A 315 -2.05 -1.27 4.64
C ALA A 315 -1.58 0.16 4.35
N LEU A 316 -2.18 0.86 3.38
CA LEU A 316 -1.77 2.22 3.00
C LEU A 316 -1.86 3.20 4.17
N THR A 317 -2.90 3.11 4.97
CA THR A 317 -3.07 3.94 6.17
C THR A 317 -1.91 3.77 7.16
N MET A 318 -1.37 2.56 7.28
CA MET A 318 -0.28 2.23 8.20
C MET A 318 1.11 2.57 7.63
N HIS A 319 1.21 2.78 6.31
CA HIS A 319 2.46 3.12 5.64
C HIS A 319 2.51 4.59 5.21
N GLN A 320 1.50 5.10 4.50
CA GLN A 320 1.48 6.49 4.03
C GLN A 320 0.81 7.47 5.02
N GLY A 321 0.11 6.95 6.03
CA GLY A 321 -0.61 7.75 7.00
C GLY A 321 -2.02 8.17 6.53
N ARG A 322 -2.71 8.91 7.42
CA ARG A 322 -4.10 9.35 7.23
C ARG A 322 -4.22 10.84 6.87
N VAL A 323 -3.12 11.56 6.81
CA VAL A 323 -3.06 12.95 6.37
C VAL A 323 -2.75 12.99 4.88
N ILE A 324 -3.52 13.74 4.11
CA ILE A 324 -3.27 13.91 2.69
C ILE A 324 -2.11 14.88 2.49
N GLN A 325 -1.17 14.48 1.64
CA GLN A 325 -0.04 15.27 1.18
C GLN A 325 -0.20 15.46 -0.32
N SER A 326 -0.49 16.69 -0.75
CA SER A 326 -0.82 16.99 -2.15
C SER A 326 0.23 17.88 -2.78
N ARG A 327 0.50 17.64 -4.04
CA ARG A 327 1.35 18.48 -4.88
C ARG A 327 0.60 19.74 -5.31
N SER A 328 1.35 20.79 -5.65
CA SER A 328 0.76 21.96 -6.31
C SER A 328 0.34 21.63 -7.75
N LYS A 329 -0.60 22.39 -8.28
CA LYS A 329 -1.00 22.34 -9.69
C LYS A 329 0.21 22.56 -10.61
N ASP A 330 1.07 23.55 -10.28
CA ASP A 330 2.24 23.86 -11.08
C ASP A 330 3.26 22.71 -11.15
N SER A 331 3.47 21.98 -10.05
CA SER A 331 4.31 20.79 -10.03
C SER A 331 3.73 19.69 -10.95
N VAL A 332 2.42 19.44 -10.89
CA VAL A 332 1.75 18.48 -11.77
C VAL A 332 1.88 18.86 -13.24
N ILE A 333 1.72 20.16 -13.57
CA ILE A 333 1.84 20.65 -14.93
C ILE A 333 3.29 20.57 -15.43
N ARG A 334 4.29 20.84 -14.58
CA ARG A 334 5.72 20.65 -14.94
C ARG A 334 6.00 19.20 -15.31
N GLU A 335 5.51 18.25 -14.51
CA GLU A 335 5.68 16.82 -14.80
C GLU A 335 4.96 16.42 -16.08
N ALA A 336 3.74 16.92 -16.32
CA ALA A 336 3.01 16.65 -17.56
C ALA A 336 3.80 17.14 -18.80
N LYS A 337 4.45 18.31 -18.72
CA LYS A 337 5.32 18.82 -19.80
C LYS A 337 6.55 17.93 -20.04
N GLN A 338 7.12 17.34 -18.97
CA GLN A 338 8.22 16.37 -19.11
C GLN A 338 7.72 15.09 -19.81
N ILE A 339 6.52 14.60 -19.44
CA ILE A 339 5.89 13.45 -20.11
C ILE A 339 5.60 13.72 -21.59
N ILE A 340 5.11 14.91 -21.93
CA ILE A 340 4.87 15.33 -23.33
C ILE A 340 6.16 15.32 -24.14
N ALA A 341 7.29 15.63 -23.54
CA ALA A 341 8.60 15.64 -24.19
C ALA A 341 9.19 14.21 -24.39
N ASP A 342 8.61 13.18 -23.78
CA ASP A 342 9.02 11.78 -24.03
C ASP A 342 8.66 11.39 -25.47
N PRO A 343 9.63 10.94 -26.30
CA PRO A 343 9.36 10.53 -27.69
C PRO A 343 8.35 9.39 -27.82
N GLU A 344 8.18 8.57 -26.79
CA GLU A 344 7.24 7.46 -26.77
C GLU A 344 5.83 7.88 -26.31
N PHE A 345 5.65 9.12 -25.88
CA PHE A 345 4.35 9.63 -25.43
C PHE A 345 3.39 9.78 -26.62
N LYS A 346 2.24 9.12 -26.54
CA LYS A 346 1.22 9.11 -27.62
C LYS A 346 0.04 10.06 -27.36
N GLY A 347 0.18 10.94 -26.35
CA GLY A 347 -0.85 11.90 -25.98
C GLY A 347 -1.83 11.42 -24.90
N TYR A 348 -1.55 10.29 -24.23
CA TYR A 348 -2.43 9.71 -23.23
C TYR A 348 -1.76 9.73 -21.85
N ILE A 349 -2.26 10.55 -20.92
CA ILE A 349 -1.92 10.41 -19.51
C ILE A 349 -2.79 9.29 -18.94
N HIS A 350 -2.16 8.20 -18.52
CA HIS A 350 -2.84 6.97 -18.14
C HIS A 350 -3.57 7.08 -16.81
N ASP A 351 -3.05 7.89 -15.88
CA ASP A 351 -3.67 8.17 -14.60
C ASP A 351 -3.21 9.50 -14.03
N VAL A 352 -4.12 10.24 -13.42
CA VAL A 352 -3.83 11.41 -12.57
C VAL A 352 -4.50 11.17 -11.23
N GLY A 353 -3.72 10.73 -10.24
CA GLY A 353 -4.32 10.32 -8.97
C GLY A 353 -3.30 9.96 -7.88
N GLY A 354 -3.66 9.03 -7.03
CA GLY A 354 -2.87 8.58 -5.89
C GLY A 354 -3.51 7.36 -5.22
N PRO A 355 -3.25 7.09 -3.94
CA PRO A 355 -3.85 5.96 -3.22
C PRO A 355 -5.38 5.98 -3.24
N THR A 356 -5.96 7.17 -3.30
CA THR A 356 -7.36 7.46 -3.60
C THR A 356 -7.37 8.70 -4.48
N ALA A 357 -7.79 8.56 -5.73
CA ALA A 357 -7.63 9.60 -6.75
C ALA A 357 -8.23 10.95 -6.33
N ASN A 358 -9.42 10.92 -5.78
CA ASN A 358 -10.18 12.13 -5.44
C ASN A 358 -10.00 12.63 -4.00
N PHE A 359 -8.96 12.17 -3.29
CA PHE A 359 -8.54 12.73 -2.00
C PHE A 359 -7.39 13.71 -2.22
N TYR A 360 -7.69 14.89 -2.70
CA TYR A 360 -6.68 15.90 -2.96
C TYR A 360 -6.52 16.89 -1.80
N GLN A 361 -7.58 17.12 -1.03
CA GLN A 361 -7.56 18.01 0.13
C GLN A 361 -7.50 17.24 1.46
N PRO A 362 -6.98 17.85 2.54
CA PRO A 362 -7.08 17.30 3.89
C PRO A 362 -8.53 17.03 4.27
N ALA A 363 -8.77 16.01 5.10
CA ALA A 363 -10.12 15.64 5.52
C ALA A 363 -10.84 16.77 6.27
N CYS A 364 -10.13 17.56 7.07
CA CYS A 364 -10.64 18.72 7.80
C CYS A 364 -9.48 19.55 8.38
N ASP A 365 -9.75 20.80 8.78
CA ASP A 365 -8.74 21.70 9.36
C ASP A 365 -8.19 21.15 10.67
N LYS A 366 -9.03 20.52 11.50
CA LYS A 366 -8.60 19.91 12.76
C LYS A 366 -7.48 18.90 12.60
N GLN A 367 -7.44 18.18 11.47
CA GLN A 367 -6.42 17.16 11.23
C GLN A 367 -5.02 17.76 11.13
N LEU A 368 -4.92 18.97 10.60
CA LEU A 368 -3.63 19.66 10.43
C LEU A 368 -3.13 20.28 11.76
N GLU A 369 -4.05 20.68 12.65
CA GLU A 369 -3.71 21.33 13.92
C GLU A 369 -3.61 20.36 15.09
N PHE A 370 -4.56 19.44 15.21
CA PHE A 370 -4.69 18.53 16.36
C PHE A 370 -4.38 17.07 16.04
N GLY A 371 -3.98 16.78 14.81
CA GLY A 371 -3.71 15.43 14.36
C GLY A 371 -4.95 14.61 13.98
N VAL A 372 -4.73 13.35 13.72
CA VAL A 372 -5.73 12.38 13.27
C VAL A 372 -6.56 11.88 14.45
N CYS A 373 -7.89 11.88 14.32
CA CYS A 373 -8.78 11.29 15.33
C CYS A 373 -8.46 9.80 15.55
N SER A 374 -8.16 9.42 16.80
CA SER A 374 -7.86 8.02 17.17
C SER A 374 -9.13 7.17 17.23
N ASN A 375 -10.27 7.74 17.62
CA ASN A 375 -11.52 7.05 17.92
C ASN A 375 -12.60 7.23 16.83
N LYS A 376 -12.28 7.83 15.68
CA LYS A 376 -13.26 8.14 14.64
C LYS A 376 -12.66 8.04 13.24
N GLN A 377 -13.44 7.47 12.32
CA GLN A 377 -13.17 7.53 10.89
C GLN A 377 -13.88 8.72 10.24
N CYS A 378 -13.31 9.26 9.16
CA CYS A 378 -13.87 10.43 8.49
C CYS A 378 -15.12 10.13 7.66
N LEU A 379 -15.23 8.90 7.13
CA LEU A 379 -16.27 8.51 6.18
C LEU A 379 -17.21 7.41 6.70
N HIS A 380 -16.87 6.75 7.82
CA HIS A 380 -17.62 5.61 8.34
C HIS A 380 -17.93 5.76 9.85
N PRO A 381 -19.09 5.30 10.31
CA PRO A 381 -20.25 4.72 9.59
C PRO A 381 -21.04 5.78 8.79
N THR A 382 -20.88 7.03 9.15
CA THR A 382 -21.45 8.21 8.46
C THR A 382 -20.36 9.27 8.29
N PRO A 383 -20.48 10.16 7.30
CA PRO A 383 -19.48 11.20 7.10
C PRO A 383 -19.36 12.08 8.34
N CYS A 384 -18.12 12.37 8.73
CA CYS A 384 -17.86 13.28 9.85
C CYS A 384 -18.43 14.67 9.54
N LYS A 385 -19.09 15.29 10.51
CA LYS A 385 -19.65 16.66 10.33
C LYS A 385 -18.59 17.73 9.98
N ASN A 386 -17.33 17.47 10.32
CA ASN A 386 -16.21 18.36 10.01
C ASN A 386 -15.50 17.97 8.69
N LEU A 387 -15.96 16.90 7.99
CA LEU A 387 -15.37 16.49 6.73
C LEU A 387 -15.57 17.59 5.69
N LYS A 388 -14.49 18.01 5.08
CA LYS A 388 -14.52 18.90 3.92
C LYS A 388 -14.58 18.04 2.65
N VAL A 389 -15.64 18.21 1.88
CA VAL A 389 -15.80 17.54 0.59
C VAL A 389 -15.70 18.60 -0.49
N ASP A 390 -14.59 18.58 -1.21
CA ASP A 390 -14.29 19.55 -2.27
C ASP A 390 -13.38 18.92 -3.32
N HIS A 391 -13.83 18.93 -4.56
CA HIS A 391 -13.08 18.45 -5.72
C HIS A 391 -12.60 19.59 -6.63
N THR A 392 -12.80 20.86 -6.26
CA THR A 392 -12.56 22.02 -7.12
C THR A 392 -11.12 22.07 -7.62
N ASP A 393 -10.14 21.97 -6.71
CA ASP A 393 -8.72 22.02 -7.07
C ASP A 393 -8.30 20.82 -7.93
N TYR A 394 -8.82 19.62 -7.61
CA TYR A 394 -8.51 18.44 -8.40
C TYR A 394 -9.11 18.55 -9.82
N LEU A 395 -10.32 19.03 -9.91
CA LEU A 395 -10.98 19.26 -11.20
C LEU A 395 -10.25 20.33 -12.02
N ASP A 396 -9.76 21.39 -11.40
CA ASP A 396 -8.96 22.43 -12.05
C ASP A 396 -7.64 21.87 -12.63
N ILE A 397 -6.98 20.98 -11.90
CA ILE A 397 -5.81 20.25 -12.42
C ILE A 397 -6.17 19.43 -13.66
N LEU A 398 -7.25 18.65 -13.59
CA LEU A 398 -7.70 17.80 -14.71
C LEU A 398 -8.07 18.63 -15.94
N ARG A 399 -8.76 19.76 -15.76
CA ARG A 399 -9.12 20.71 -16.83
C ARG A 399 -7.86 21.28 -17.48
N THR A 400 -6.92 21.76 -16.68
CA THR A 400 -5.67 22.33 -17.18
C THR A 400 -4.85 21.31 -17.96
N LEU A 401 -4.76 20.07 -17.47
CA LEU A 401 -4.03 19.01 -18.18
C LEU A 401 -4.66 18.70 -19.54
N ARG A 402 -5.99 18.72 -19.67
CA ARG A 402 -6.68 18.50 -20.96
C ARG A 402 -6.37 19.57 -22.01
N GLU A 403 -6.05 20.79 -21.57
CA GLU A 403 -5.78 21.94 -22.42
C GLU A 403 -4.33 22.02 -22.91
N LEU A 404 -3.43 21.23 -22.32
CA LEU A 404 -2.02 21.23 -22.71
C LEU A 404 -1.85 20.67 -24.13
N ALA A 405 -1.13 21.43 -24.97
CA ALA A 405 -0.74 20.96 -26.30
C ALA A 405 0.05 19.63 -26.19
N GLY A 406 -0.31 18.66 -27.02
CA GLY A 406 0.28 17.31 -26.99
C GLY A 406 -0.52 16.29 -26.18
N ILE A 407 -1.47 16.70 -25.35
CA ILE A 407 -2.36 15.79 -24.62
C ILE A 407 -3.65 15.59 -25.39
N LYS A 408 -4.00 14.33 -25.67
CA LYS A 408 -5.26 13.91 -26.30
C LYS A 408 -6.31 13.51 -25.27
N LYS A 409 -5.89 12.81 -24.19
CA LYS A 409 -6.76 12.31 -23.13
C LYS A 409 -6.00 12.27 -21.79
N VAL A 410 -6.75 12.56 -20.73
CA VAL A 410 -6.32 12.43 -19.34
C VAL A 410 -7.28 11.47 -18.65
N PHE A 411 -6.78 10.37 -18.13
CA PHE A 411 -7.60 9.39 -17.44
C PHE A 411 -7.41 9.43 -15.93
N VAL A 412 -8.44 9.03 -15.20
CA VAL A 412 -8.42 8.73 -13.75
C VAL A 412 -8.69 7.24 -13.61
N ARG A 413 -7.63 6.47 -13.35
CA ARG A 413 -7.66 4.99 -13.22
C ARG A 413 -7.42 4.53 -11.79
N SER A 414 -6.77 5.35 -10.96
CA SER A 414 -6.70 5.16 -9.52
C SER A 414 -8.09 5.10 -8.91
N GLY A 415 -8.24 4.34 -7.82
CA GLY A 415 -9.55 4.14 -7.21
C GLY A 415 -10.21 5.45 -6.77
N VAL A 416 -11.43 5.70 -7.24
CA VAL A 416 -12.25 6.82 -6.82
C VAL A 416 -13.10 6.40 -5.61
N ARG A 417 -13.06 7.20 -4.54
CA ARG A 417 -13.97 7.02 -3.40
C ARG A 417 -15.34 7.56 -3.77
N TYR A 418 -16.22 6.65 -4.16
CA TYR A 418 -17.58 6.95 -4.60
C TYR A 418 -18.44 7.60 -3.50
N ASP A 419 -18.23 7.25 -2.24
CA ASP A 419 -18.88 7.86 -1.10
C ASP A 419 -18.50 9.35 -0.96
N TYR A 420 -17.22 9.69 -1.10
CA TYR A 420 -16.77 11.09 -1.08
C TYR A 420 -17.34 11.89 -2.26
N VAL A 421 -17.43 11.30 -3.45
CA VAL A 421 -18.13 11.92 -4.60
C VAL A 421 -19.60 12.18 -4.28
N MET A 422 -20.29 11.23 -3.64
CA MET A 422 -21.72 11.36 -3.31
C MET A 422 -22.01 12.35 -2.19
N TYR A 423 -21.00 12.74 -1.41
CA TYR A 423 -21.12 13.78 -0.38
C TYR A 423 -20.80 15.19 -0.91
N ASP A 424 -20.26 15.30 -2.13
CA ASP A 424 -20.06 16.60 -2.76
C ASP A 424 -21.42 17.22 -3.12
N LYS A 425 -21.57 18.48 -2.76
CA LYS A 425 -22.77 19.25 -3.10
C LYS A 425 -22.75 19.75 -4.54
N ASN A 426 -21.55 19.80 -5.16
CA ASN A 426 -21.33 20.18 -6.54
C ASN A 426 -21.10 18.91 -7.37
N ASP A 427 -21.90 18.76 -8.42
CA ASP A 427 -21.85 17.61 -9.33
C ASP A 427 -20.81 17.75 -10.45
N ASP A 428 -20.14 18.89 -10.58
CA ASP A 428 -19.22 19.18 -11.68
C ASP A 428 -18.12 18.12 -11.80
N PHE A 429 -17.49 17.75 -10.67
CA PHE A 429 -16.46 16.72 -10.69
C PHE A 429 -17.00 15.38 -11.20
N PHE A 430 -18.14 14.93 -10.69
CA PHE A 430 -18.71 13.65 -11.12
C PHE A 430 -19.11 13.67 -12.60
N ARG A 431 -19.71 14.76 -13.05
CA ARG A 431 -20.09 14.94 -14.44
C ARG A 431 -18.86 14.94 -15.37
N GLU A 432 -17.82 15.73 -15.05
CA GLU A 432 -16.62 15.78 -15.88
C GLU A 432 -15.76 14.51 -15.81
N LEU A 433 -15.73 13.82 -14.66
CA LEU A 433 -15.12 12.51 -14.55
C LEU A 433 -15.71 11.55 -15.60
N VAL A 434 -17.05 11.43 -15.64
CA VAL A 434 -17.76 10.59 -16.62
C VAL A 434 -17.52 11.08 -18.04
N GLN A 435 -17.58 12.38 -18.28
CA GLN A 435 -17.51 12.96 -19.61
C GLN A 435 -16.13 12.82 -20.26
N TYR A 436 -15.04 12.98 -19.48
CA TYR A 436 -13.70 13.18 -20.02
C TYR A 436 -12.63 12.21 -19.53
N HIS A 437 -12.78 11.64 -18.32
CA HIS A 437 -11.68 10.98 -17.60
C HIS A 437 -11.84 9.47 -17.42
N VAL A 438 -12.98 8.91 -17.80
CA VAL A 438 -13.22 7.45 -17.80
C VAL A 438 -12.91 6.89 -19.19
N SER A 439 -12.08 5.85 -19.25
CA SER A 439 -11.64 5.20 -20.50
C SER A 439 -12.57 4.07 -20.97
N GLY A 440 -13.87 4.12 -20.64
CA GLY A 440 -14.87 3.08 -20.92
C GLY A 440 -15.24 2.26 -19.68
N GLN A 441 -14.37 2.17 -18.69
CA GLN A 441 -14.64 1.47 -17.43
C GLN A 441 -14.21 2.33 -16.24
N LEU A 442 -15.11 2.52 -15.27
CA LEU A 442 -14.79 3.12 -13.98
C LEU A 442 -14.66 2.02 -12.92
N LYS A 443 -13.48 1.90 -12.33
CA LYS A 443 -13.22 0.96 -11.24
C LYS A 443 -13.59 1.60 -9.91
N VAL A 444 -14.44 0.93 -9.13
CA VAL A 444 -14.86 1.35 -7.79
C VAL A 444 -14.79 0.17 -6.82
N ALA A 445 -14.57 0.47 -5.57
CA ALA A 445 -14.31 -0.55 -4.55
C ALA A 445 -15.42 -0.57 -3.46
N PRO A 446 -16.63 -1.10 -3.74
CA PRO A 446 -17.63 -1.33 -2.70
C PRO A 446 -17.19 -2.43 -1.72
N GLU A 447 -16.40 -3.39 -2.16
CA GLU A 447 -15.83 -4.56 -1.47
C GLU A 447 -16.87 -5.61 -1.12
N HIS A 448 -18.03 -5.23 -0.60
CA HIS A 448 -19.13 -6.10 -0.18
C HIS A 448 -20.47 -5.36 -0.28
N VAL A 449 -21.59 -6.09 -0.01
CA VAL A 449 -22.95 -5.52 0.02
C VAL A 449 -23.72 -5.85 1.31
N SER A 450 -23.16 -6.68 2.18
CA SER A 450 -23.69 -6.90 3.53
C SER A 450 -23.21 -5.79 4.44
N ASP A 451 -24.13 -5.01 5.02
CA ASP A 451 -23.79 -3.87 5.87
C ASP A 451 -23.00 -4.28 7.12
N THR A 452 -23.26 -5.48 7.67
CA THR A 452 -22.50 -6.01 8.81
C THR A 452 -21.03 -6.26 8.47
N VAL A 453 -20.74 -6.73 7.25
CA VAL A 453 -19.36 -6.91 6.75
C VAL A 453 -18.72 -5.56 6.42
N LEU A 454 -19.49 -4.66 5.82
CA LEU A 454 -19.04 -3.29 5.49
C LEU A 454 -18.68 -2.49 6.76
N ASP A 455 -19.39 -2.67 7.87
CA ASP A 455 -19.05 -2.06 9.17
C ASP A 455 -17.70 -2.55 9.69
N LEU A 456 -17.42 -3.84 9.56
CA LEU A 456 -16.11 -4.40 9.93
C LEU A 456 -15.00 -3.95 8.99
N MET A 457 -15.30 -3.72 7.71
CA MET A 457 -14.38 -3.17 6.72
C MET A 457 -14.12 -1.68 6.89
N GLY A 458 -14.99 -0.93 7.59
CA GLY A 458 -14.95 0.53 7.64
C GLY A 458 -15.35 1.17 6.30
N LYS A 459 -16.32 0.57 5.61
CA LYS A 459 -16.86 1.00 4.30
C LYS A 459 -18.28 1.52 4.42
N PRO A 460 -18.72 2.41 3.52
CA PRO A 460 -20.10 2.89 3.51
C PRO A 460 -21.06 1.75 3.20
N HIS A 461 -22.29 1.84 3.74
CA HIS A 461 -23.36 0.87 3.53
C HIS A 461 -23.82 0.80 2.06
N LYS A 462 -24.38 -0.35 1.69
CA LYS A 462 -24.85 -0.66 0.33
C LYS A 462 -25.74 0.42 -0.27
N ALA A 463 -26.65 0.99 0.52
CA ALA A 463 -27.58 2.02 0.04
C ALA A 463 -26.90 3.25 -0.58
N LEU A 464 -25.70 3.63 -0.10
CA LEU A 464 -24.92 4.72 -0.71
C LEU A 464 -24.33 4.29 -2.05
N TYR A 465 -23.84 3.06 -2.14
CA TYR A 465 -23.32 2.51 -3.38
C TYR A 465 -24.41 2.41 -4.46
N ASP A 466 -25.60 1.93 -4.12
CA ASP A 466 -26.73 1.87 -5.07
C ASP A 466 -27.11 3.25 -5.61
N ARG A 467 -27.08 4.28 -4.75
CA ARG A 467 -27.31 5.68 -5.21
C ARG A 467 -26.22 6.16 -6.16
N PHE A 468 -24.96 5.82 -5.89
CA PHE A 468 -23.84 6.14 -6.77
C PHE A 468 -23.99 5.45 -8.13
N VAL A 469 -24.30 4.16 -8.15
CA VAL A 469 -24.53 3.38 -9.38
C VAL A 469 -25.63 4.02 -10.23
N LYS A 470 -26.79 4.33 -9.61
CA LYS A 470 -27.92 4.98 -10.29
C LYS A 470 -27.50 6.31 -10.92
N LYS A 471 -26.80 7.17 -10.16
CA LYS A 471 -26.34 8.48 -10.64
C LYS A 471 -25.30 8.35 -11.75
N TYR A 472 -24.38 7.39 -11.65
CA TYR A 472 -23.38 7.12 -12.69
C TYR A 472 -24.02 6.76 -14.02
N PHE A 473 -24.98 5.83 -14.05
CA PHE A 473 -25.67 5.45 -15.28
C PHE A 473 -26.59 6.54 -15.81
N GLN A 474 -27.21 7.35 -14.93
CA GLN A 474 -27.96 8.53 -15.37
C GLN A 474 -27.03 9.53 -16.08
N LEU A 475 -25.86 9.84 -15.52
CA LEU A 475 -24.88 10.72 -16.17
C LEU A 475 -24.37 10.14 -17.50
N ASN A 476 -24.19 8.82 -17.60
CA ASN A 476 -23.82 8.18 -18.88
C ASN A 476 -24.91 8.40 -19.95
N ALA A 477 -26.17 8.22 -19.58
CA ALA A 477 -27.29 8.46 -20.49
C ALA A 477 -27.36 9.93 -20.91
N ASP A 478 -27.28 10.87 -19.97
CA ASP A 478 -27.35 12.32 -20.23
C ASP A 478 -26.18 12.81 -21.11
N LEU A 479 -25.02 12.16 -21.01
CA LEU A 479 -23.81 12.51 -21.76
C LEU A 479 -23.59 11.65 -23.00
N HIS A 480 -24.55 10.78 -23.34
CA HIS A 480 -24.46 9.83 -24.46
C HIS A 480 -23.15 9.00 -24.42
N LYS A 481 -22.82 8.44 -23.26
CA LYS A 481 -21.64 7.58 -23.03
C LYS A 481 -22.06 6.13 -22.86
N GLU A 482 -21.22 5.23 -23.35
CA GLU A 482 -21.31 3.79 -23.11
C GLU A 482 -20.15 3.36 -22.23
N GLN A 483 -20.31 3.54 -20.92
CA GLN A 483 -19.28 3.20 -19.94
C GLN A 483 -19.83 2.22 -18.91
N TYR A 484 -18.95 1.39 -18.36
CA TYR A 484 -19.28 0.35 -17.42
C TYR A 484 -18.66 0.62 -16.04
N LEU A 485 -19.35 0.16 -15.00
CA LEU A 485 -18.77 0.07 -13.65
C LEU A 485 -18.12 -1.30 -13.45
N VAL A 486 -16.92 -1.31 -12.91
CA VAL A 486 -16.22 -2.53 -12.51
C VAL A 486 -16.08 -2.51 -10.99
N PRO A 487 -17.01 -3.15 -10.25
CA PRO A 487 -16.92 -3.24 -8.80
C PRO A 487 -15.82 -4.22 -8.37
N TYR A 488 -14.90 -3.75 -7.55
CA TYR A 488 -14.01 -4.63 -6.80
C TYR A 488 -14.76 -5.23 -5.62
N LEU A 489 -14.81 -6.55 -5.57
CA LEU A 489 -15.51 -7.33 -4.55
C LEU A 489 -14.52 -8.25 -3.83
N MET A 490 -14.68 -8.35 -2.53
CA MET A 490 -13.78 -9.12 -1.66
C MET A 490 -14.53 -10.27 -0.99
N SER A 491 -13.99 -11.49 -1.13
CA SER A 491 -14.48 -12.64 -0.39
C SER A 491 -13.73 -12.83 0.93
N SER A 492 -14.35 -13.53 1.85
CA SER A 492 -13.71 -14.09 3.05
C SER A 492 -13.08 -13.06 4.01
N HIS A 493 -13.57 -11.81 4.01
CA HIS A 493 -13.19 -10.83 5.03
C HIS A 493 -13.64 -11.31 6.42
N PRO A 494 -12.90 -11.03 7.52
CA PRO A 494 -13.39 -11.21 8.88
C PRO A 494 -14.82 -10.68 9.05
N GLY A 495 -15.71 -11.48 9.61
CA GLY A 495 -17.14 -11.17 9.74
C GLY A 495 -18.00 -11.67 8.58
N SER A 496 -17.44 -12.02 7.42
CA SER A 496 -18.22 -12.54 6.29
C SER A 496 -18.60 -14.01 6.52
N THR A 497 -19.86 -14.23 6.84
CA THR A 497 -20.46 -15.57 6.93
C THR A 497 -20.80 -16.10 5.53
N LEU A 498 -21.18 -17.37 5.46
CA LEU A 498 -21.66 -17.96 4.20
C LEU A 498 -22.93 -17.27 3.69
N ASN A 499 -23.82 -16.84 4.60
CA ASN A 499 -25.01 -16.08 4.23
C ASN A 499 -24.67 -14.70 3.64
N ASP A 500 -23.67 -14.00 4.19
CA ASP A 500 -23.20 -12.72 3.63
C ASP A 500 -22.63 -12.90 2.22
N ALA A 501 -21.90 -13.98 1.97
CA ALA A 501 -21.38 -14.33 0.66
C ALA A 501 -22.49 -14.65 -0.35
N ILE A 502 -23.58 -15.30 0.10
CA ILE A 502 -24.77 -15.56 -0.72
C ILE A 502 -25.49 -14.25 -1.06
N ILE A 503 -25.68 -13.34 -0.10
CA ILE A 503 -26.25 -12.01 -0.35
C ILE A 503 -25.43 -11.26 -1.41
N LEU A 504 -24.10 -11.38 -1.37
CA LEU A 504 -23.23 -10.80 -2.41
C LEU A 504 -23.45 -11.47 -3.76
N ALA A 505 -23.61 -12.80 -3.82
CA ALA A 505 -23.89 -13.52 -5.06
C ALA A 505 -25.25 -13.13 -5.67
N GLU A 506 -26.28 -12.98 -4.83
CA GLU A 506 -27.60 -12.49 -5.25
C GLU A 506 -27.49 -11.07 -5.85
N TYR A 507 -26.75 -10.18 -5.20
CA TYR A 507 -26.49 -8.84 -5.74
C TYR A 507 -25.79 -8.87 -7.10
N ILE A 508 -24.77 -9.71 -7.27
CA ILE A 508 -24.04 -9.89 -8.54
C ILE A 508 -24.97 -10.41 -9.63
N ARG A 509 -25.90 -11.32 -9.29
CA ARG A 509 -26.95 -11.78 -10.20
C ARG A 509 -27.85 -10.63 -10.64
N ASP A 510 -28.36 -9.86 -9.68
CA ASP A 510 -29.37 -8.83 -9.90
C ASP A 510 -28.85 -7.67 -10.76
N ILE A 511 -27.55 -7.32 -10.64
CA ILE A 511 -26.90 -6.33 -11.51
C ILE A 511 -26.41 -6.89 -12.85
N GLY A 512 -26.59 -8.21 -13.10
CA GLY A 512 -26.17 -8.85 -14.34
C GLY A 512 -24.64 -8.88 -14.56
N TYR A 513 -23.84 -8.58 -13.52
CA TYR A 513 -22.39 -8.54 -13.61
C TYR A 513 -21.77 -9.93 -13.50
N ASN A 514 -20.67 -10.15 -14.21
CA ASN A 514 -19.88 -11.38 -14.11
C ASN A 514 -18.43 -11.02 -13.76
N PRO A 515 -18.03 -11.07 -12.48
CA PRO A 515 -16.69 -10.71 -12.06
C PRO A 515 -15.64 -11.65 -12.64
N GLU A 516 -14.75 -11.13 -13.50
CA GLU A 516 -13.60 -11.89 -13.99
C GLU A 516 -12.53 -12.05 -12.92
N GLN A 517 -12.36 -11.05 -12.06
CA GLN A 517 -11.40 -11.02 -10.98
C GLN A 517 -12.10 -10.91 -9.62
N VAL A 518 -11.74 -11.78 -8.69
CA VAL A 518 -12.19 -11.76 -7.31
C VAL A 518 -10.98 -11.57 -6.41
N GLN A 519 -11.10 -10.66 -5.45
CA GLN A 519 -10.12 -10.51 -4.40
C GLN A 519 -10.55 -11.31 -3.17
N ASP A 520 -9.72 -12.24 -2.72
CA ASP A 520 -9.89 -12.81 -1.39
C ASP A 520 -9.24 -11.87 -0.38
N PHE A 521 -9.82 -11.77 0.81
CA PHE A 521 -9.18 -11.03 1.90
C PHE A 521 -7.77 -11.57 2.15
N TYR A 522 -6.78 -10.69 2.05
CA TYR A 522 -5.38 -11.01 2.26
C TYR A 522 -4.93 -10.47 3.63
N PRO A 523 -4.61 -11.35 4.60
CA PRO A 523 -4.13 -10.91 5.91
C PRO A 523 -2.76 -10.22 5.83
N THR A 524 -2.79 -8.91 5.56
CA THR A 524 -1.58 -8.07 5.48
C THR A 524 -1.19 -7.62 6.90
N PRO A 525 0.08 -7.77 7.33
CA PRO A 525 0.50 -7.35 8.66
C PRO A 525 0.14 -5.90 9.00
N ALA A 526 -0.02 -5.61 10.29
CA ALA A 526 -0.37 -4.29 10.84
C ALA A 526 -1.70 -3.69 10.34
N THR A 527 -2.63 -4.50 9.83
CA THR A 527 -3.98 -4.04 9.51
C THR A 527 -5.00 -4.49 10.56
N LEU A 528 -6.06 -3.69 10.72
CA LEU A 528 -7.15 -3.99 11.66
C LEU A 528 -7.81 -5.34 11.33
N SER A 529 -8.09 -5.59 10.02
CA SER A 529 -8.69 -6.85 9.57
C SER A 529 -7.79 -8.06 9.79
N THR A 530 -6.46 -7.90 9.71
CA THR A 530 -5.53 -8.99 10.03
C THR A 530 -5.53 -9.31 11.52
N THR A 531 -5.66 -8.30 12.37
CA THR A 531 -5.85 -8.51 13.81
C THR A 531 -7.16 -9.24 14.09
N MET A 532 -8.25 -8.84 13.45
CA MET A 532 -9.53 -9.58 13.51
C MET A 532 -9.35 -11.03 13.08
N TYR A 533 -8.69 -11.26 11.96
CA TYR A 533 -8.48 -12.60 11.39
C TYR A 533 -7.70 -13.52 12.34
N HIS A 534 -6.62 -13.00 12.92
CA HIS A 534 -5.78 -13.77 13.86
C HIS A 534 -6.51 -14.04 15.17
N THR A 535 -7.13 -13.02 15.76
CA THR A 535 -7.66 -13.09 17.11
C THR A 535 -9.07 -13.66 17.19
N GLY A 536 -9.89 -13.46 16.16
CA GLY A 536 -11.33 -13.74 16.20
C GLY A 536 -12.12 -12.68 16.97
N LEU A 537 -11.51 -11.52 17.24
CA LEU A 537 -12.12 -10.41 17.94
C LEU A 537 -12.14 -9.16 17.04
N ASP A 538 -13.16 -8.32 17.18
CA ASP A 538 -13.07 -6.94 16.72
C ASP A 538 -12.24 -6.13 17.74
N PRO A 539 -11.01 -5.72 17.42
CA PRO A 539 -10.14 -5.07 18.41
C PRO A 539 -10.68 -3.73 18.92
N ARG A 540 -11.61 -3.10 18.20
CA ARG A 540 -12.25 -1.83 18.58
C ARG A 540 -13.23 -2.01 19.75
N THR A 541 -13.85 -3.19 19.86
CA THR A 541 -14.89 -3.51 20.83
C THR A 541 -14.57 -4.70 21.72
N MET A 542 -13.53 -5.46 21.39
CA MET A 542 -13.14 -6.75 22.00
C MET A 542 -14.26 -7.82 21.93
N LYS A 543 -15.25 -7.66 21.06
CA LYS A 543 -16.31 -8.65 20.85
C LYS A 543 -15.86 -9.72 19.87
N PRO A 544 -16.26 -10.98 20.09
CA PRO A 544 -16.03 -12.07 19.13
C PRO A 544 -16.69 -11.77 17.78
N ILE A 545 -15.99 -12.12 16.71
CA ILE A 545 -16.50 -12.04 15.32
C ILE A 545 -16.25 -13.36 14.59
N TYR A 546 -17.08 -13.61 13.60
CA TYR A 546 -16.92 -14.76 12.74
C TYR A 546 -15.69 -14.64 11.85
N ILE A 547 -14.92 -15.72 11.69
CA ILE A 547 -13.75 -15.75 10.81
C ILE A 547 -13.84 -16.96 9.86
N PRO A 548 -13.89 -16.76 8.54
CA PRO A 548 -13.78 -17.86 7.56
C PRO A 548 -12.34 -18.37 7.53
N LYS A 549 -12.05 -19.40 8.32
CA LYS A 549 -10.66 -19.90 8.50
C LYS A 549 -10.29 -21.01 7.54
N SER A 550 -11.22 -21.94 7.26
CA SER A 550 -10.90 -23.11 6.44
C SER A 550 -10.71 -22.71 4.97
N GLN A 551 -9.74 -23.34 4.31
CA GLN A 551 -9.51 -23.10 2.88
C GLN A 551 -10.73 -23.48 2.04
N HIS A 552 -11.48 -24.50 2.48
CA HIS A 552 -12.68 -24.95 1.80
C HIS A 552 -13.80 -23.90 1.88
N GLU A 553 -14.02 -23.32 3.07
CA GLU A 553 -14.99 -22.23 3.24
C GLU A 553 -14.64 -20.99 2.42
N LYS A 554 -13.37 -20.58 2.42
CA LYS A 554 -12.91 -19.49 1.57
C LYS A 554 -13.14 -19.78 0.09
N ALA A 555 -12.92 -21.02 -0.33
CA ALA A 555 -13.22 -21.46 -1.69
C ALA A 555 -14.71 -21.37 -2.03
N MET A 556 -15.61 -21.75 -1.09
CA MET A 556 -17.07 -21.59 -1.27
C MET A 556 -17.46 -20.12 -1.39
N GLN A 557 -16.99 -19.23 -0.49
CA GLN A 557 -17.30 -17.80 -0.56
C GLN A 557 -16.81 -17.18 -1.86
N ARG A 558 -15.61 -17.56 -2.30
CA ARG A 558 -15.07 -17.10 -3.61
C ARG A 558 -15.91 -17.63 -4.78
N ALA A 559 -16.27 -18.91 -4.75
CA ALA A 559 -17.07 -19.55 -5.79
C ALA A 559 -18.45 -18.86 -5.96
N LEU A 560 -19.06 -18.40 -4.86
CA LEU A 560 -20.32 -17.65 -4.89
C LEU A 560 -20.21 -16.33 -5.66
N ILE A 561 -19.07 -15.63 -5.60
CA ILE A 561 -18.85 -14.41 -6.40
C ILE A 561 -18.75 -14.74 -7.90
N GLN A 562 -18.22 -15.91 -8.24
CA GLN A 562 -18.06 -16.39 -9.62
C GLN A 562 -18.99 -17.59 -9.90
N TYR A 563 -20.23 -17.55 -9.41
CA TYR A 563 -21.16 -18.68 -9.44
C TYR A 563 -21.52 -19.15 -10.86
N ARG A 564 -21.35 -18.29 -11.87
CA ARG A 564 -21.59 -18.62 -13.29
C ARG A 564 -20.47 -19.46 -13.92
N ASP A 565 -19.29 -19.55 -13.29
CA ASP A 565 -18.21 -20.42 -13.80
C ASP A 565 -18.58 -21.89 -13.52
N PRO A 566 -18.70 -22.74 -14.54
CA PRO A 566 -19.04 -24.16 -14.35
C PRO A 566 -18.10 -24.92 -13.39
N LYS A 567 -16.85 -24.47 -13.29
CA LYS A 567 -15.86 -25.06 -12.37
C LYS A 567 -16.23 -24.87 -10.90
N ASN A 568 -17.01 -23.84 -10.60
CA ASN A 568 -17.44 -23.50 -9.24
C ASN A 568 -18.74 -24.18 -8.83
N TYR A 569 -19.42 -24.87 -9.75
CA TYR A 569 -20.75 -25.43 -9.52
C TYR A 569 -20.85 -26.25 -8.22
N ALA A 570 -19.97 -27.21 -8.01
CA ALA A 570 -19.98 -28.07 -6.83
C ALA A 570 -19.84 -27.30 -5.51
N LEU A 571 -18.95 -26.29 -5.48
CA LEU A 571 -18.76 -25.43 -4.31
C LEU A 571 -19.96 -24.52 -4.06
N VAL A 572 -20.59 -24.00 -5.12
CA VAL A 572 -21.80 -23.17 -5.00
C VAL A 572 -22.98 -24.02 -4.50
N LEU A 573 -23.17 -25.21 -5.05
CA LEU A 573 -24.22 -26.15 -4.59
C LEU A 573 -24.04 -26.50 -3.11
N GLU A 574 -22.84 -26.85 -2.71
CA GLU A 574 -22.51 -27.14 -1.31
C GLU A 574 -22.78 -25.92 -0.40
N ALA A 575 -22.36 -24.72 -0.83
CA ALA A 575 -22.57 -23.48 -0.09
C ALA A 575 -24.07 -23.21 0.13
N LEU A 576 -24.87 -23.30 -0.93
CA LEU A 576 -26.32 -23.08 -0.86
C LEU A 576 -27.02 -24.15 0.01
N THR A 577 -26.60 -25.41 -0.09
CA THR A 577 -27.12 -26.52 0.73
C THR A 577 -26.81 -26.30 2.22
N LYS A 578 -25.55 -25.94 2.55
CA LYS A 578 -25.14 -25.64 3.94
C LYS A 578 -25.89 -24.45 4.54
N ALA A 579 -26.22 -23.46 3.73
CA ALA A 579 -26.99 -22.29 4.14
C ALA A 579 -28.51 -22.48 4.09
N ASN A 580 -29.00 -23.67 3.73
CA ASN A 580 -30.43 -23.98 3.50
C ASN A 580 -31.12 -23.04 2.48
N ARG A 581 -30.35 -22.53 1.48
CA ARG A 581 -30.82 -21.64 0.41
C ARG A 581 -31.18 -22.44 -0.86
N PHE A 582 -32.05 -23.43 -0.72
CA PHE A 582 -32.56 -24.25 -1.83
C PHE A 582 -33.38 -23.44 -2.82
N ASP A 583 -33.94 -22.31 -2.40
CA ASP A 583 -34.64 -21.33 -3.22
C ASP A 583 -33.76 -20.75 -4.36
N LEU A 584 -32.44 -20.82 -4.22
CA LEU A 584 -31.47 -20.34 -5.22
C LEU A 584 -30.99 -21.45 -6.18
N ILE A 585 -31.52 -22.66 -6.04
CA ILE A 585 -31.23 -23.81 -6.93
C ILE A 585 -32.47 -24.11 -7.76
N GLY A 586 -32.43 -23.83 -9.06
CA GLY A 586 -33.60 -24.04 -9.92
C GLY A 586 -33.44 -23.34 -11.27
N PHE A 587 -34.56 -23.24 -12.01
CA PHE A 587 -34.59 -22.61 -13.34
C PHE A 587 -35.19 -21.22 -13.35
N GLY A 588 -35.60 -20.70 -12.20
CA GLY A 588 -36.17 -19.36 -12.08
C GLY A 588 -35.09 -18.28 -12.16
N GLU A 589 -35.48 -17.06 -12.55
CA GLU A 589 -34.57 -15.89 -12.70
C GLU A 589 -33.81 -15.54 -11.43
N LYS A 590 -34.37 -15.88 -10.26
CA LYS A 590 -33.72 -15.65 -8.95
C LYS A 590 -32.75 -16.75 -8.55
N CYS A 591 -32.66 -17.84 -9.29
CA CYS A 591 -31.72 -18.92 -8.97
C CYS A 591 -30.29 -18.55 -9.38
N LEU A 592 -29.31 -19.04 -8.61
CA LEU A 592 -27.88 -18.87 -8.93
C LEU A 592 -27.37 -20.01 -9.82
N ILE A 593 -27.83 -21.23 -9.57
CA ILE A 593 -27.42 -22.42 -10.32
C ILE A 593 -28.63 -23.28 -10.68
N HIS A 594 -28.51 -24.05 -11.77
CA HIS A 594 -29.51 -25.05 -12.16
C HIS A 594 -29.22 -26.39 -11.47
N PRO A 595 -30.26 -27.19 -11.10
CA PRO A 595 -30.03 -28.55 -10.63
C PRO A 595 -29.36 -29.37 -11.76
N GLN A 596 -28.29 -30.11 -11.40
CA GLN A 596 -27.75 -31.10 -12.33
C GLN A 596 -28.69 -32.30 -12.41
N ARG A 597 -28.91 -32.80 -13.62
CA ARG A 597 -29.65 -34.03 -13.88
C ARG A 597 -28.89 -35.28 -13.43
#